data_7f4ba08ac9ec8a22fca24d6e8e97f774
#
_entry.id   7f4ba08ac9ec8a22fca24d6e8e97f774
#
_cell.length_a   1.000
_cell.length_b   1.000
_cell.length_c   1.000
_cell.angle_alpha   90.00
_cell.angle_beta   90.00
_cell.angle_gamma   90.00
#
_symmetry.space_group_name_H-M   'P 1'
#
loop_
_entity.id
_entity.type
_entity.pdbx_description
1 polymer ?
#
loop_
_entity_poly.entity_id
_entity_poly.type
_entity_poly.pdbx_seq_one_letter_code
_entity_poly.pdbx_strand_id
1 'polypeptide(L)'
;TLSLHDALPISKNTITTIDTTVRKDYDEKIKYQVENVITMLGGIDKKYKSGEISLIEAKKLGADLIREMKYGEGGYFWVDTVEGDNVVLLGGVSEGKNRYDLKDVKGKSMIKEIIENGLKDGGGYTDYWFAKKGETVASPKRGYSKVFKDFNWVLGTGNYVDDIDKFVGNEKAVLLKAFI
;
A
#
# COMPACT_ATOMS: atom_id res chain seq x y z
N THR A 1 9.53 -22.28 41.27
CA THR A 1 8.75 -21.02 41.13
C THR A 1 9.65 -20.02 40.45
N LEU A 2 9.43 -19.80 39.13
CA LEU A 2 10.05 -18.71 38.38
C LEU A 2 9.67 -17.39 39.07
N SER A 3 10.66 -16.56 39.37
CA SER A 3 10.39 -15.28 39.99
C SER A 3 9.78 -14.33 38.96
N LEU A 4 8.97 -13.35 39.42
CA LEU A 4 8.46 -12.28 38.54
C LEU A 4 9.59 -11.56 37.76
N HIS A 5 10.81 -11.60 38.25
CA HIS A 5 12.02 -11.01 37.62
C HIS A 5 12.47 -11.77 36.39
N ASP A 6 12.23 -13.08 36.32
CA ASP A 6 12.63 -13.95 35.21
C ASP A 6 11.58 -13.91 34.06
N ALA A 7 10.33 -13.56 34.38
CA ALA A 7 9.26 -13.45 33.39
C ALA A 7 9.33 -12.13 32.56
N LEU A 8 9.84 -11.03 33.11
CA LEU A 8 9.91 -9.72 32.46
C LEU A 8 10.80 -9.67 31.19
N PRO A 9 12.00 -10.30 31.15
CA PRO A 9 12.82 -10.35 29.94
C PRO A 9 12.12 -11.14 28.80
N ILE A 10 11.46 -12.23 29.15
CA ILE A 10 10.73 -13.08 28.19
C ILE A 10 9.55 -12.29 27.60
N SER A 11 8.82 -11.54 28.42
CA SER A 11 7.70 -10.72 27.95
C SER A 11 8.13 -9.58 27.00
N LYS A 12 9.27 -8.92 27.26
CA LYS A 12 9.83 -7.88 26.38
C LYS A 12 10.20 -8.44 24.99
N ASN A 13 10.89 -9.56 24.95
CA ASN A 13 11.27 -10.22 23.70
C ASN A 13 10.02 -10.66 22.90
N THR A 14 9.04 -11.22 23.58
CA THR A 14 7.76 -11.62 22.97
C THR A 14 7.02 -10.41 22.37
N ILE A 15 6.94 -9.29 23.11
CA ILE A 15 6.31 -8.05 22.65
C ILE A 15 7.02 -7.48 21.42
N THR A 16 8.36 -7.47 21.41
CA THR A 16 9.15 -7.00 20.27
C THR A 16 8.95 -7.91 19.06
N THR A 17 8.93 -9.22 19.25
CA THR A 17 8.69 -10.19 18.18
C THR A 17 7.32 -10.00 17.55
N ILE A 18 6.27 -9.77 18.34
CA ILE A 18 4.92 -9.51 17.82
C ILE A 18 4.88 -8.24 17.00
N ASP A 19 5.44 -7.15 17.51
CA ASP A 19 5.48 -5.88 16.77
C ASP A 19 6.14 -6.07 15.40
N THR A 20 7.32 -6.69 15.37
CA THR A 20 8.06 -6.95 14.12
C THR A 20 7.28 -7.87 13.18
N THR A 21 6.70 -8.94 13.69
CA THR A 21 5.93 -9.90 12.88
C THR A 21 4.68 -9.25 12.28
N VAL A 22 3.90 -8.53 13.09
CA VAL A 22 2.69 -7.85 12.61
C VAL A 22 3.02 -6.85 11.50
N ARG A 23 4.06 -6.02 11.68
CA ARG A 23 4.45 -5.04 10.65
C ARG A 23 4.90 -5.72 9.37
N LYS A 24 5.65 -6.80 9.47
CA LYS A 24 6.05 -7.61 8.32
C LYS A 24 4.82 -8.20 7.59
N ASP A 25 3.86 -8.72 8.33
CA ASP A 25 2.62 -9.28 7.74
C ASP A 25 1.81 -8.20 7.02
N TYR A 26 1.74 -6.98 7.55
CA TYR A 26 1.12 -5.85 6.87
C TYR A 26 1.87 -5.47 5.59
N ASP A 27 3.20 -5.46 5.59
CA ASP A 27 4.03 -5.20 4.41
C ASP A 27 3.81 -6.27 3.33
N GLU A 28 3.85 -7.55 3.70
CA GLU A 28 3.59 -8.66 2.77
C GLU A 28 2.16 -8.61 2.20
N LYS A 29 1.17 -8.28 3.04
CA LYS A 29 -0.22 -8.14 2.61
C LYS A 29 -0.37 -7.11 1.49
N ILE A 30 0.16 -5.90 1.65
CA ILE A 30 0.03 -4.86 0.61
C ILE A 30 0.82 -5.21 -0.65
N LYS A 31 1.96 -5.89 -0.51
CA LYS A 31 2.72 -6.41 -1.65
C LYS A 31 1.89 -7.43 -2.45
N TYR A 32 1.31 -8.43 -1.80
CA TYR A 32 0.49 -9.45 -2.48
C TYR A 32 -0.76 -8.84 -3.14
N GLN A 33 -1.38 -7.82 -2.53
CA GLN A 33 -2.50 -7.12 -3.15
C GLN A 33 -2.08 -6.45 -4.47
N VAL A 34 -0.93 -5.78 -4.51
CA VAL A 34 -0.39 -5.18 -5.75
C VAL A 34 -0.07 -6.25 -6.79
N GLU A 35 0.53 -7.37 -6.39
CA GLU A 35 0.88 -8.47 -7.31
C GLU A 35 -0.38 -9.13 -7.92
N ASN A 36 -1.48 -9.22 -7.16
CA ASN A 36 -2.77 -9.69 -7.66
C ASN A 36 -3.34 -8.74 -8.73
N VAL A 37 -3.25 -7.42 -8.52
CA VAL A 37 -3.69 -6.44 -9.51
C VAL A 37 -2.81 -6.51 -10.77
N ILE A 38 -1.50 -6.67 -10.63
CA ILE A 38 -0.59 -6.87 -11.78
C ILE A 38 -0.96 -8.12 -12.57
N THR A 39 -1.30 -9.21 -11.89
CA THR A 39 -1.75 -10.44 -12.55
C THR A 39 -3.05 -10.21 -13.34
N MET A 40 -4.01 -9.50 -12.78
CA MET A 40 -5.25 -9.11 -13.46
C MET A 40 -4.97 -8.24 -14.70
N LEU A 41 -4.09 -7.21 -14.56
CA LEU A 41 -3.68 -6.38 -15.70
C LEU A 41 -2.99 -7.18 -16.79
N GLY A 42 -2.18 -8.18 -16.43
CA GLY A 42 -1.56 -9.11 -17.39
C GLY A 42 -2.59 -9.90 -18.19
N GLY A 43 -3.73 -10.24 -17.59
CA GLY A 43 -4.86 -10.84 -18.29
C GLY A 43 -5.50 -9.89 -19.33
N ILE A 44 -5.65 -8.62 -18.97
CA ILE A 44 -6.17 -7.58 -19.86
C ILE A 44 -5.18 -7.29 -21.02
N ASP A 45 -3.90 -7.21 -20.71
CA ASP A 45 -2.84 -6.99 -21.71
C ASP A 45 -2.78 -8.11 -22.76
N LYS A 46 -3.03 -9.38 -22.35
CA LYS A 46 -3.15 -10.49 -23.32
C LYS A 46 -4.28 -10.27 -24.32
N LYS A 47 -5.43 -9.74 -23.91
CA LYS A 47 -6.53 -9.39 -24.82
C LYS A 47 -6.14 -8.28 -25.79
N TYR A 48 -5.40 -7.28 -25.33
CA TYR A 48 -4.84 -6.26 -26.19
C TYR A 48 -3.84 -6.88 -27.19
N LYS A 49 -2.88 -7.66 -26.73
CA LYS A 49 -1.85 -8.27 -27.59
C LYS A 49 -2.41 -9.29 -28.60
N SER A 50 -3.55 -9.91 -28.29
CA SER A 50 -4.26 -10.79 -29.23
C SER A 50 -5.13 -10.02 -30.24
N GLY A 51 -5.27 -8.70 -30.10
CA GLY A 51 -6.12 -7.87 -30.96
C GLY A 51 -7.62 -7.94 -30.63
N GLU A 52 -8.01 -8.55 -29.49
CA GLU A 52 -9.40 -8.61 -29.04
C GLU A 52 -9.92 -7.21 -28.64
N ILE A 53 -9.05 -6.38 -28.04
CA ILE A 53 -9.34 -5.00 -27.64
C ILE A 53 -8.17 -4.09 -28.01
N SER A 54 -8.42 -2.79 -28.19
CA SER A 54 -7.38 -1.78 -28.36
C SER A 54 -6.63 -1.49 -27.03
N LEU A 55 -5.46 -0.86 -27.13
CA LEU A 55 -4.72 -0.41 -25.94
C LEU A 55 -5.52 0.59 -25.09
N ILE A 56 -6.29 1.46 -25.73
CA ILE A 56 -7.15 2.44 -25.05
C ILE A 56 -8.23 1.72 -24.24
N GLU A 57 -8.88 0.73 -24.83
CA GLU A 57 -9.90 -0.09 -24.16
C GLU A 57 -9.29 -0.92 -23.02
N ALA A 58 -8.10 -1.50 -23.23
CA ALA A 58 -7.38 -2.25 -22.21
C ALA A 58 -7.03 -1.38 -21.00
N LYS A 59 -6.47 -0.19 -21.22
CA LYS A 59 -6.16 0.77 -20.16
C LYS A 59 -7.42 1.26 -19.44
N LYS A 60 -8.50 1.55 -20.19
CA LYS A 60 -9.78 1.95 -19.60
C LYS A 60 -10.34 0.84 -18.72
N LEU A 61 -10.40 -0.38 -19.22
CA LEU A 61 -10.89 -1.55 -18.47
C LEU A 61 -10.07 -1.78 -17.19
N GLY A 62 -8.73 -1.74 -17.29
CA GLY A 62 -7.84 -1.89 -16.16
C GLY A 62 -8.06 -0.81 -15.09
N ALA A 63 -8.16 0.45 -15.49
CA ALA A 63 -8.42 1.57 -14.59
C ALA A 63 -9.78 1.46 -13.89
N ASP A 64 -10.83 1.14 -14.64
CA ASP A 64 -12.19 0.99 -14.10
C ASP A 64 -12.26 -0.14 -13.08
N LEU A 65 -11.65 -1.30 -13.35
CA LEU A 65 -11.60 -2.42 -12.42
C LEU A 65 -10.80 -2.05 -11.15
N ILE A 66 -9.62 -1.46 -11.28
CA ILE A 66 -8.79 -1.08 -10.13
C ILE A 66 -9.51 -0.06 -9.24
N ARG A 67 -10.25 0.88 -9.82
CA ARG A 67 -11.02 1.90 -9.08
C ARG A 67 -12.06 1.28 -8.16
N GLU A 68 -12.68 0.17 -8.59
CA GLU A 68 -13.69 -0.56 -7.82
C GLU A 68 -13.08 -1.57 -6.83
N MET A 69 -11.82 -1.98 -7.01
CA MET A 69 -11.19 -2.96 -6.15
C MET A 69 -10.99 -2.42 -4.72
N LYS A 70 -11.41 -3.20 -3.74
CA LYS A 70 -11.27 -2.94 -2.32
C LYS A 70 -10.81 -4.20 -1.61
N TYR A 71 -10.13 -4.04 -0.49
CA TYR A 71 -9.77 -5.16 0.38
C TYR A 71 -9.76 -4.73 1.85
N GLY A 72 -10.01 -5.67 2.75
CA GLY A 72 -10.06 -5.41 4.18
C GLY A 72 -10.99 -4.23 4.54
N GLU A 73 -10.65 -3.52 5.60
CA GLU A 73 -11.38 -2.34 6.04
C GLU A 73 -10.82 -1.06 5.40
N GLY A 74 -11.32 -0.73 4.21
CA GLY A 74 -10.98 0.53 3.53
C GLY A 74 -9.69 0.51 2.70
N GLY A 75 -9.10 -0.67 2.42
CA GLY A 75 -7.99 -0.79 1.49
C GLY A 75 -8.40 -0.42 0.07
N TYR A 76 -7.55 0.33 -0.62
CA TYR A 76 -7.76 0.80 -2.00
C TYR A 76 -6.45 0.87 -2.76
N PHE A 77 -6.53 1.01 -4.07
CA PHE A 77 -5.37 1.11 -4.95
C PHE A 77 -5.27 2.51 -5.56
N TRP A 78 -4.06 2.91 -5.90
CA TRP A 78 -3.79 4.05 -6.78
C TRP A 78 -2.96 3.59 -7.98
N VAL A 79 -3.07 4.35 -9.06
CA VAL A 79 -2.27 4.17 -10.27
C VAL A 79 -1.82 5.53 -10.76
N ASP A 80 -0.53 5.65 -11.03
CA ASP A 80 0.05 6.78 -11.74
C ASP A 80 0.81 6.27 -12.97
N THR A 81 0.93 7.09 -14.01
CA THR A 81 1.94 6.82 -15.04
C THR A 81 3.34 7.03 -14.47
N VAL A 82 4.38 6.55 -15.12
CA VAL A 82 5.77 6.80 -14.70
C VAL A 82 6.15 8.28 -14.76
N GLU A 83 5.39 9.09 -15.52
CA GLU A 83 5.51 10.54 -15.60
C GLU A 83 4.73 11.28 -14.50
N GLY A 84 3.94 10.55 -13.69
CA GLY A 84 3.20 11.08 -12.55
C GLY A 84 1.76 11.52 -12.86
N ASP A 85 1.22 11.18 -14.03
CA ASP A 85 -0.20 11.43 -14.30
C ASP A 85 -1.06 10.43 -13.52
N ASN A 86 -1.95 10.95 -12.69
CA ASN A 86 -2.80 10.10 -11.87
C ASN A 86 -3.92 9.45 -12.69
N VAL A 87 -3.91 8.14 -12.75
CA VAL A 87 -4.89 7.33 -13.52
C VAL A 87 -6.04 6.88 -12.63
N VAL A 88 -5.73 6.42 -11.41
CA VAL A 88 -6.72 5.95 -10.44
C VAL A 88 -6.38 6.46 -9.05
N LEU A 89 -7.34 7.12 -8.41
CA LEU A 89 -7.32 7.42 -6.98
C LEU A 89 -8.76 7.63 -6.48
N LEU A 90 -9.47 6.54 -6.24
CA LEU A 90 -10.85 6.53 -5.70
C LEU A 90 -11.89 7.33 -6.51
N GLY A 91 -11.66 7.58 -7.80
CA GLY A 91 -12.52 8.46 -8.60
C GLY A 91 -12.43 9.94 -8.21
N GLY A 92 -11.35 10.33 -7.52
CA GLY A 92 -11.17 11.68 -6.99
C GLY A 92 -10.73 12.70 -8.01
N VAL A 93 -10.72 13.97 -7.60
CA VAL A 93 -10.40 15.15 -8.45
C VAL A 93 -8.94 15.19 -8.95
N SER A 94 -8.08 14.32 -8.46
CA SER A 94 -6.69 14.18 -8.91
C SER A 94 -6.56 13.34 -10.17
N GLU A 95 -7.53 12.45 -10.46
CA GLU A 95 -7.49 11.62 -11.66
C GLU A 95 -7.45 12.49 -12.92
N GLY A 96 -6.55 12.16 -13.84
CA GLY A 96 -6.25 12.92 -15.05
C GLY A 96 -5.29 14.10 -14.85
N LYS A 97 -4.78 14.36 -13.64
CA LYS A 97 -3.82 15.43 -13.36
C LYS A 97 -2.43 14.87 -13.07
N ASN A 98 -1.41 15.59 -13.51
CA ASN A 98 -0.04 15.28 -13.11
C ASN A 98 0.19 15.66 -11.64
N ARG A 99 0.76 14.75 -10.87
CA ARG A 99 1.07 14.95 -9.46
C ARG A 99 2.51 14.59 -9.08
N TYR A 100 3.40 14.47 -10.08
CA TYR A 100 4.79 14.05 -9.89
C TYR A 100 5.51 14.84 -8.80
N ASP A 101 5.34 16.17 -8.80
CA ASP A 101 5.99 17.08 -7.85
C ASP A 101 5.20 17.28 -6.53
N LEU A 102 4.09 16.53 -6.35
CA LEU A 102 3.30 16.65 -5.14
C LEU A 102 4.10 16.21 -3.92
N LYS A 103 4.14 17.10 -2.92
CA LYS A 103 4.77 16.83 -1.63
C LYS A 103 3.73 16.49 -0.57
N ASP A 104 4.14 15.66 0.37
CA ASP A 104 3.36 15.44 1.57
C ASP A 104 3.47 16.61 2.57
N VAL A 105 2.73 16.55 3.67
CA VAL A 105 2.71 17.58 4.72
C VAL A 105 4.06 17.76 5.44
N LYS A 106 5.01 16.86 5.23
CA LYS A 106 6.39 16.95 5.74
C LYS A 106 7.38 17.47 4.70
N GLY A 107 6.88 17.82 3.50
CA GLY A 107 7.71 18.33 2.39
C GLY A 107 8.40 17.25 1.55
N LYS A 108 8.08 15.98 1.78
CA LYS A 108 8.62 14.84 1.02
C LYS A 108 7.98 14.77 -0.36
N SER A 109 8.79 14.62 -1.42
CA SER A 109 8.34 14.40 -2.80
C SER A 109 7.79 12.97 -2.94
N MET A 110 6.59 12.74 -2.38
CA MET A 110 6.05 11.40 -2.16
C MET A 110 5.77 10.65 -3.45
N ILE A 111 5.20 11.30 -4.47
CA ILE A 111 4.84 10.65 -5.73
C ILE A 111 6.08 10.24 -6.51
N LYS A 112 7.08 11.12 -6.57
CA LYS A 112 8.38 10.82 -7.17
C LYS A 112 9.00 9.58 -6.53
N GLU A 113 9.05 9.51 -5.21
CA GLU A 113 9.63 8.37 -4.49
C GLU A 113 8.81 7.09 -4.66
N ILE A 114 7.47 7.19 -4.68
CA ILE A 114 6.58 6.06 -4.98
C ILE A 114 6.88 5.49 -6.37
N ILE A 115 7.04 6.34 -7.38
CA ILE A 115 7.37 5.94 -8.75
C ILE A 115 8.77 5.31 -8.80
N GLU A 116 9.77 5.98 -8.23
CA GLU A 116 11.16 5.47 -8.20
C GLU A 116 11.25 4.09 -7.51
N ASN A 117 10.53 3.90 -6.40
CA ASN A 117 10.48 2.61 -5.70
C ASN A 117 9.71 1.56 -6.50
N GLY A 118 8.62 1.95 -7.15
CA GLY A 118 7.83 1.06 -8.00
C GLY A 118 8.57 0.57 -9.25
N LEU A 119 9.52 1.35 -9.75
CA LEU A 119 10.37 1.01 -10.90
C LEU A 119 11.50 0.03 -10.56
N LYS A 120 11.84 -0.16 -9.28
CA LYS A 120 12.86 -1.12 -8.87
C LYS A 120 12.45 -2.55 -9.25
N ASP A 121 13.44 -3.40 -9.43
CA ASP A 121 13.18 -4.83 -9.60
C ASP A 121 12.43 -5.38 -8.38
N GLY A 122 11.27 -5.99 -8.63
CA GLY A 122 10.38 -6.46 -7.57
C GLY A 122 9.49 -5.39 -6.92
N GLY A 123 9.61 -4.10 -7.30
CA GLY A 123 8.85 -3.01 -6.65
C GLY A 123 9.50 -2.49 -5.36
N GLY A 124 8.79 -1.65 -4.59
CA GLY A 124 9.36 -1.11 -3.36
C GLY A 124 8.36 -0.41 -2.44
N TYR A 125 8.81 -0.22 -1.20
CA TYR A 125 8.04 0.46 -0.16
C TYR A 125 8.40 1.94 -0.08
N THR A 126 7.38 2.75 0.27
CA THR A 126 7.54 4.20 0.51
C THR A 126 6.75 4.58 1.74
N ASP A 127 7.40 5.31 2.66
CA ASP A 127 6.75 5.90 3.83
C ASP A 127 6.49 7.39 3.55
N TYR A 128 5.23 7.84 3.73
CA TYR A 128 4.80 9.20 3.46
C TYR A 128 3.55 9.55 4.27
N TRP A 129 3.12 10.79 4.22
CA TRP A 129 1.91 11.26 4.89
C TRP A 129 0.79 11.48 3.88
N PHE A 130 -0.39 10.90 4.15
CA PHE A 130 -1.55 11.03 3.28
C PHE A 130 -2.84 10.97 4.09
N ALA A 131 -3.88 11.72 3.67
CA ALA A 131 -5.16 11.69 4.35
C ALA A 131 -5.88 10.35 4.13
N LYS A 132 -6.53 9.83 5.18
CA LYS A 132 -7.44 8.69 5.05
C LYS A 132 -8.66 9.10 4.24
N LYS A 133 -9.33 8.10 3.65
CA LYS A 133 -10.55 8.36 2.87
C LYS A 133 -11.59 9.10 3.72
N GLY A 134 -12.04 10.27 3.23
CA GLY A 134 -13.01 11.12 3.93
C GLY A 134 -12.42 12.01 5.02
N GLU A 135 -11.11 11.95 5.26
CA GLU A 135 -10.40 12.83 6.19
C GLU A 135 -9.63 13.92 5.44
N THR A 136 -9.37 15.04 6.14
CA THR A 136 -8.56 16.16 5.63
C THR A 136 -7.17 16.22 6.26
N VAL A 137 -7.00 15.54 7.41
CA VAL A 137 -5.72 15.48 8.13
C VAL A 137 -4.91 14.30 7.62
N ALA A 138 -3.66 14.55 7.25
CA ALA A 138 -2.76 13.51 6.80
C ALA A 138 -2.28 12.65 7.98
N SER A 139 -2.27 11.33 7.78
CA SER A 139 -1.72 10.32 8.69
C SER A 139 -0.49 9.63 8.05
N PRO A 140 0.44 9.09 8.86
CA PRO A 140 1.58 8.36 8.34
C PRO A 140 1.11 7.08 7.63
N LYS A 141 1.60 6.89 6.41
CA LYS A 141 1.23 5.77 5.53
C LYS A 141 2.46 5.08 4.99
N ARG A 142 2.43 3.75 4.99
CA ARG A 142 3.41 2.91 4.33
C ARG A 142 2.75 2.24 3.12
N GLY A 143 3.25 2.56 1.93
CA GLY A 143 2.78 2.00 0.66
C GLY A 143 3.79 1.05 0.05
N TYR A 144 3.31 0.11 -0.74
CA TYR A 144 4.09 -0.69 -1.67
C TYR A 144 3.63 -0.39 -3.09
N SER A 145 4.57 -0.18 -3.99
CA SER A 145 4.30 0.10 -5.40
C SER A 145 5.13 -0.76 -6.33
N LYS A 146 4.58 -1.04 -7.51
CA LYS A 146 5.25 -1.83 -8.55
C LYS A 146 4.80 -1.37 -9.93
N VAL A 147 5.73 -1.38 -10.89
CA VAL A 147 5.45 -1.01 -12.28
C VAL A 147 4.76 -2.15 -13.01
N PHE A 148 3.74 -1.83 -13.79
CA PHE A 148 3.20 -2.63 -14.88
C PHE A 148 3.65 -2.00 -16.21
N LYS A 149 4.73 -2.54 -16.77
CA LYS A 149 5.47 -1.93 -17.88
C LYS A 149 4.63 -1.77 -19.15
N ASP A 150 3.78 -2.76 -19.47
CA ASP A 150 3.00 -2.77 -20.71
C ASP A 150 2.03 -1.58 -20.82
N PHE A 151 1.57 -1.03 -19.67
CA PHE A 151 0.72 0.16 -19.64
C PHE A 151 1.45 1.44 -19.22
N ASN A 152 2.75 1.36 -18.90
CA ASN A 152 3.54 2.45 -18.33
C ASN A 152 2.93 2.97 -17.01
N TRP A 153 2.43 2.06 -16.18
CA TRP A 153 1.77 2.36 -14.92
C TRP A 153 2.58 1.91 -13.73
N VAL A 154 2.64 2.75 -12.70
CA VAL A 154 3.06 2.37 -11.36
C VAL A 154 1.81 2.31 -10.50
N LEU A 155 1.52 1.14 -9.96
CA LEU A 155 0.37 0.94 -9.10
C LEU A 155 0.79 0.57 -7.70
N GLY A 156 -0.02 0.93 -6.73
CA GLY A 156 0.28 0.65 -5.35
C GLY A 156 -0.95 0.64 -4.44
N THR A 157 -0.72 0.18 -3.24
CA THR A 157 -1.63 0.26 -2.10
C THR A 157 -0.83 0.43 -0.82
N GLY A 158 -1.48 0.71 0.30
CA GLY A 158 -0.77 0.92 1.56
C GLY A 158 -1.65 0.89 2.79
N ASN A 159 -0.99 0.78 3.94
CA ASN A 159 -1.61 0.81 5.26
C ASN A 159 -1.24 2.11 5.97
N TYR A 160 -2.14 2.59 6.83
CA TYR A 160 -1.83 3.68 7.74
C TYR A 160 -1.13 3.14 8.98
N VAL A 161 -0.01 3.77 9.34
CA VAL A 161 0.88 3.28 10.41
C VAL A 161 0.21 3.42 11.77
N ASP A 162 -0.59 4.46 11.97
CA ASP A 162 -1.36 4.68 13.20
C ASP A 162 -2.42 3.58 13.44
N ASP A 163 -3.02 3.02 12.38
CA ASP A 163 -3.93 1.88 12.48
C ASP A 163 -3.18 0.60 12.87
N ILE A 164 -1.97 0.39 12.32
CA ILE A 164 -1.09 -0.72 12.72
C ILE A 164 -0.64 -0.57 14.16
N ASP A 165 -0.24 0.63 14.57
CA ASP A 165 0.18 0.93 15.95
C ASP A 165 -0.93 0.64 16.96
N LYS A 166 -2.17 1.00 16.62
CA LYS A 166 -3.34 0.71 17.43
C LYS A 166 -3.59 -0.80 17.56
N PHE A 167 -3.50 -1.54 16.45
CA PHE A 167 -3.64 -2.99 16.45
C PHE A 167 -2.55 -3.65 17.31
N VAL A 168 -1.29 -3.31 17.10
CA VAL A 168 -0.16 -3.82 17.88
C VAL A 168 -0.32 -3.49 19.36
N GLY A 169 -0.77 -2.28 19.70
CA GLY A 169 -1.05 -1.87 21.07
C GLY A 169 -2.11 -2.73 21.74
N ASN A 170 -3.18 -3.08 21.04
CA ASN A 170 -4.23 -3.96 21.55
C ASN A 170 -3.72 -5.39 21.78
N GLU A 171 -2.95 -5.96 20.84
CA GLU A 171 -2.36 -7.29 20.98
C GLU A 171 -1.40 -7.36 22.17
N LYS A 172 -0.56 -6.33 22.34
CA LYS A 172 0.33 -6.20 23.51
C LYS A 172 -0.45 -6.16 24.83
N ALA A 173 -1.56 -5.41 24.87
CA ALA A 173 -2.40 -5.31 26.06
C ALA A 173 -3.09 -6.64 26.42
N VAL A 174 -3.54 -7.43 25.44
CA VAL A 174 -4.12 -8.76 25.63
C VAL A 174 -3.07 -9.69 26.24
N LEU A 175 -1.85 -9.71 25.70
CA LEU A 175 -0.77 -10.54 26.25
C LEU A 175 -0.40 -10.17 27.67
N LEU A 176 -0.25 -8.89 27.98
CA LEU A 176 0.09 -8.44 29.33
C LEU A 176 -0.97 -8.87 30.35
N LYS A 177 -2.25 -8.91 29.98
CA LYS A 177 -3.32 -9.41 30.84
C LYS A 177 -3.28 -10.91 31.08
N ALA A 178 -2.73 -11.69 30.17
CA ALA A 178 -2.62 -13.14 30.30
C ALA A 178 -1.52 -13.57 31.28
N PHE A 179 -0.62 -12.63 31.70
CA PHE A 179 0.48 -12.89 32.62
C PHE A 179 0.26 -12.30 34.03
N ILE A 180 -0.92 -11.74 34.31
CA ILE A 180 -1.35 -11.27 35.63
C ILE A 180 -2.34 -12.25 36.23
#